data_1da5d9851282aa596d9ebca0df06de74
#
_entry.id   1da5d9851282aa596d9ebca0df06de74
#
_cell.length_a   1.000
_cell.length_b   1.000
_cell.length_c   1.000
_cell.angle_alpha   90.00
_cell.angle_beta   90.00
_cell.angle_gamma   90.00
#
_symmetry.space_group_name_H-M   'P 1'
#
loop_
_entity.id
_entity.type
_entity.pdbx_description
1 polymer ?
#
loop_
_entity_poly.entity_id
_entity_poly.type
_entity_poly.pdbx_seq_one_letter_code
_entity_poly.pdbx_strand_id
1 'polypeptide(L)'
;MPITVQELKSRTTSLEIEGMTASQVNAIRRTLLSDVPKLAIEDVEFHLGPIRDEATNKDYDSSTSMFDEAVALRLGLLPIPTDLSQFRRKSECECGGAGCVHCQVMFSVDKKGPCTVYAKDVVPLGDSSLAILEPDVPIVRLGARQALLAYMTAVVGTARDHAKWQVAHGIGMYPRPHVKIAKKEGCTDACLKRTAASCPVKILEFAGGKLSVTDEPKCIFCKACEEVCEHGSIKVTADEEDFFLRFETDGSLTAREALRYALKDLKRRFEDLREAVQAIP
;
A
#
# COMPACT_ATOMS: atom_id res chain seq x y z
N MET A 1 9.64 11.98 -21.45
CA MET A 1 9.27 10.83 -20.58
C MET A 1 7.75 10.72 -20.61
N PRO A 2 7.18 9.90 -21.45
CA PRO A 2 5.76 9.63 -21.39
C PRO A 2 5.45 8.69 -20.22
N ILE A 3 4.46 9.06 -19.43
CA ILE A 3 3.86 8.20 -18.40
C ILE A 3 2.41 8.03 -18.81
N THR A 4 2.03 6.81 -19.12
CA THR A 4 0.65 6.47 -19.46
C THR A 4 -0.04 5.88 -18.24
N VAL A 5 -1.11 6.52 -17.79
CA VAL A 5 -1.93 6.04 -16.69
C VAL A 5 -2.93 5.04 -17.26
N GLN A 6 -2.73 3.74 -17.01
CA GLN A 6 -3.62 2.69 -17.47
C GLN A 6 -4.86 2.56 -16.57
N GLU A 7 -4.67 2.69 -15.27
CA GLU A 7 -5.74 2.67 -14.28
C GLU A 7 -5.41 3.63 -13.13
N LEU A 8 -6.38 4.44 -12.73
CA LEU A 8 -6.29 5.29 -11.56
C LEU A 8 -7.63 5.30 -10.82
N LYS A 9 -7.71 4.53 -9.76
CA LYS A 9 -8.80 4.55 -8.79
C LYS A 9 -8.37 5.27 -7.51
N SER A 10 -9.26 5.44 -6.58
CA SER A 10 -8.93 6.07 -5.30
C SER A 10 -7.75 5.38 -4.61
N ARG A 11 -7.79 4.04 -4.49
CA ARG A 11 -6.80 3.25 -3.76
C ARG A 11 -5.83 2.48 -4.65
N THR A 12 -6.09 2.34 -5.95
CA THR A 12 -5.27 1.52 -6.84
C THR A 12 -4.80 2.32 -8.05
N THR A 13 -3.60 2.02 -8.52
CA THR A 13 -3.09 2.60 -9.77
C THR A 13 -2.23 1.60 -10.53
N SER A 14 -2.28 1.70 -11.86
CA SER A 14 -1.38 1.01 -12.78
C SER A 14 -0.84 2.02 -13.80
N LEU A 15 0.46 2.10 -13.87
CA LEU A 15 1.19 3.05 -14.72
C LEU A 15 2.08 2.30 -15.68
N GLU A 16 2.18 2.79 -16.89
CA GLU A 16 3.22 2.45 -17.87
C GLU A 16 4.20 3.63 -17.92
N ILE A 17 5.47 3.35 -17.68
CA ILE A 17 6.54 4.33 -17.55
C ILE A 17 7.56 4.02 -18.64
N GLU A 18 7.77 4.95 -19.57
CA GLU A 18 8.69 4.80 -20.70
C GLU A 18 9.94 5.66 -20.52
N GLY A 19 11.08 5.15 -20.95
CA GLY A 19 12.36 5.86 -20.93
C GLY A 19 12.95 6.05 -19.53
N MET A 20 12.68 5.10 -18.61
CA MET A 20 13.30 5.05 -17.28
C MET A 20 14.01 3.72 -17.06
N THR A 21 15.18 3.76 -16.45
CA THR A 21 15.91 2.55 -16.06
C THR A 21 15.22 1.83 -14.89
N ALA A 22 15.47 0.53 -14.76
CA ALA A 22 14.97 -0.28 -13.65
C ALA A 22 15.33 0.32 -12.27
N SER A 23 16.51 0.92 -12.11
CA SER A 23 16.94 1.56 -10.88
C SER A 23 16.10 2.79 -10.52
N GLN A 24 15.73 3.60 -11.51
CA GLN A 24 14.88 4.78 -11.31
C GLN A 24 13.46 4.38 -10.90
N VAL A 25 12.84 3.42 -11.61
CA VAL A 25 11.50 2.94 -11.25
C VAL A 25 11.52 2.23 -9.89
N ASN A 26 12.58 1.48 -9.57
CA ASN A 26 12.73 0.87 -8.26
C ASN A 26 12.92 1.91 -7.13
N ALA A 27 13.53 3.06 -7.40
CA ALA A 27 13.59 4.16 -6.44
C ALA A 27 12.19 4.67 -6.09
N ILE A 28 11.30 4.86 -7.09
CA ILE A 28 9.89 5.22 -6.88
C ILE A 28 9.19 4.14 -6.04
N ARG A 29 9.35 2.86 -6.42
CA ARG A 29 8.76 1.73 -5.70
C ARG A 29 9.19 1.70 -4.23
N ARG A 30 10.46 1.88 -3.95
CA ARG A 30 10.99 1.87 -2.57
C ARG A 30 10.49 3.05 -1.76
N THR A 31 10.43 4.25 -2.35
CA THR A 31 9.89 5.44 -1.68
C THR A 31 8.41 5.27 -1.35
N LEU A 32 7.62 4.69 -2.26
CA LEU A 32 6.22 4.35 -2.00
C LEU A 32 6.06 3.38 -0.82
N LEU A 33 6.95 2.39 -0.70
CA LEU A 33 6.89 1.39 0.37
C LEU A 33 7.24 1.96 1.75
N SER A 34 8.25 2.85 1.81
CA SER A 34 8.89 3.19 3.10
C SER A 34 8.77 4.64 3.53
N ASP A 35 8.58 5.58 2.60
CA ASP A 35 8.82 6.99 2.88
C ASP A 35 7.57 7.86 2.86
N VAL A 36 6.45 7.34 2.31
CA VAL A 36 5.17 8.06 2.30
C VAL A 36 4.61 8.11 3.72
N PRO A 37 4.42 9.30 4.30
CA PRO A 37 3.93 9.42 5.66
C PRO A 37 2.40 9.30 5.74
N LYS A 38 1.91 8.84 6.90
CA LYS A 38 0.49 8.87 7.26
C LYS A 38 0.29 8.97 8.76
N LEU A 39 -0.94 9.26 9.19
CA LEU A 39 -1.37 9.12 10.59
C LEU A 39 -1.53 7.64 10.96
N ALA A 40 -1.04 7.26 12.13
CA ALA A 40 -1.36 6.00 12.79
C ALA A 40 -1.32 6.18 14.29
N ILE A 41 -2.12 5.40 15.03
CA ILE A 41 -2.12 5.39 16.48
C ILE A 41 -0.75 4.93 16.97
N GLU A 42 -0.11 5.75 17.80
CA GLU A 42 1.21 5.50 18.37
C GLU A 42 1.11 5.10 19.83
N ASP A 43 0.45 5.89 20.63
CA ASP A 43 0.28 5.67 22.06
C ASP A 43 -1.16 5.25 22.34
N VAL A 44 -1.33 4.27 23.23
CA VAL A 44 -2.63 3.80 23.72
C VAL A 44 -2.59 3.77 25.25
N GLU A 45 -3.44 4.56 25.89
CA GLU A 45 -3.60 4.63 27.33
C GLU A 45 -4.87 3.86 27.73
N PHE A 46 -4.70 2.67 28.27
CA PHE A 46 -5.79 1.86 28.78
C PHE A 46 -6.19 2.31 30.19
N HIS A 47 -7.49 2.49 30.42
CA HIS A 47 -7.99 2.64 31.76
C HIS A 47 -7.84 1.30 32.52
N LEU A 48 -7.24 1.33 33.69
CA LEU A 48 -7.05 0.16 34.52
C LEU A 48 -7.95 0.27 35.75
N GLY A 49 -8.74 -0.77 36.01
CA GLY A 49 -9.59 -0.85 37.19
C GLY A 49 -11.09 -1.00 36.91
N PRO A 50 -11.93 -1.01 37.93
CA PRO A 50 -13.36 -1.19 37.74
C PRO A 50 -14.01 0.06 37.13
N ILE A 51 -14.90 -0.18 36.16
CA ILE A 51 -15.71 0.84 35.50
C ILE A 51 -17.16 0.63 35.94
N ARG A 52 -17.71 1.61 36.67
CA ARG A 52 -19.13 1.60 37.02
C ARG A 52 -19.96 2.25 35.94
N ASP A 53 -20.96 1.54 35.48
CA ASP A 53 -21.95 2.09 34.57
C ASP A 53 -23.09 2.70 35.37
N GLU A 54 -23.17 4.02 35.38
CA GLU A 54 -24.19 4.75 36.14
C GLU A 54 -25.64 4.47 35.62
N ALA A 55 -25.78 4.21 34.32
CA ALA A 55 -27.09 3.97 33.70
C ALA A 55 -27.66 2.60 34.07
N THR A 56 -26.83 1.57 34.20
CA THR A 56 -27.23 0.20 34.49
C THR A 56 -26.89 -0.24 35.93
N ASN A 57 -26.17 0.59 36.68
CA ASN A 57 -25.63 0.31 38.01
C ASN A 57 -24.82 -1.01 38.08
N LYS A 58 -24.12 -1.35 37.00
CA LYS A 58 -23.27 -2.54 36.90
C LYS A 58 -21.81 -2.15 36.93
N ASP A 59 -21.00 -3.03 37.53
CA ASP A 59 -19.55 -2.90 37.54
C ASP A 59 -18.96 -3.79 36.43
N TYR A 60 -18.00 -3.24 35.72
CA TYR A 60 -17.24 -3.90 34.65
C TYR A 60 -15.74 -3.85 35.03
N ASP A 61 -15.02 -4.89 34.63
CA ASP A 61 -13.57 -4.90 34.72
C ASP A 61 -12.97 -4.35 33.45
N SER A 62 -12.02 -3.42 33.57
CA SER A 62 -11.23 -2.94 32.42
C SER A 62 -10.20 -3.98 32.05
N SER A 63 -10.68 -5.11 31.54
CA SER A 63 -9.86 -6.22 31.06
C SER A 63 -10.46 -6.76 29.76
N THR A 64 -9.60 -7.28 28.92
CA THR A 64 -10.03 -7.90 27.64
C THR A 64 -9.59 -9.35 27.57
N SER A 65 -10.11 -10.09 26.60
CA SER A 65 -9.69 -11.47 26.32
C SER A 65 -8.30 -11.57 25.67
N MET A 66 -7.71 -10.43 25.33
CA MET A 66 -6.39 -10.30 24.73
C MET A 66 -5.51 -9.44 25.63
N PHE A 67 -4.19 -9.59 25.51
CA PHE A 67 -3.24 -8.69 26.15
C PHE A 67 -3.34 -7.28 25.56
N ASP A 68 -3.12 -6.26 26.37
CA ASP A 68 -3.24 -4.87 25.98
C ASP A 68 -2.32 -4.50 24.82
N GLU A 69 -1.13 -5.10 24.75
CA GLU A 69 -0.18 -4.93 23.66
C GLU A 69 -0.74 -5.44 22.32
N ALA A 70 -1.48 -6.54 22.35
CA ALA A 70 -2.10 -7.08 21.14
C ALA A 70 -3.30 -6.23 20.68
N VAL A 71 -4.05 -5.65 21.63
CA VAL A 71 -5.12 -4.69 21.31
C VAL A 71 -4.51 -3.40 20.76
N ALA A 72 -3.45 -2.87 21.40
CA ALA A 72 -2.73 -1.68 20.96
C ALA A 72 -2.16 -1.86 19.53
N LEU A 73 -1.56 -3.03 19.23
CA LEU A 73 -1.07 -3.34 17.89
C LEU A 73 -2.21 -3.29 16.84
N ARG A 74 -3.37 -3.87 17.15
CA ARG A 74 -4.53 -3.85 16.24
C ARG A 74 -5.05 -2.43 16.02
N LEU A 75 -5.11 -1.63 17.08
CA LEU A 75 -5.49 -0.21 17.01
C LEU A 75 -4.49 0.58 16.14
N GLY A 76 -3.20 0.34 16.32
CA GLY A 76 -2.14 0.99 15.54
C GLY A 76 -2.17 0.67 14.03
N LEU A 77 -2.74 -0.47 13.65
CA LEU A 77 -2.86 -0.88 12.23
C LEU A 77 -4.10 -0.32 11.53
N LEU A 78 -5.00 0.37 12.24
CA LEU A 78 -6.20 0.95 11.64
C LEU A 78 -5.86 2.09 10.66
N PRO A 79 -6.44 2.08 9.45
CA PRO A 79 -6.20 3.15 8.48
C PRO A 79 -6.96 4.42 8.85
N ILE A 80 -6.22 5.50 9.10
CA ILE A 80 -6.75 6.83 9.41
C ILE A 80 -6.61 7.71 8.18
N PRO A 81 -7.68 8.42 7.73
CA PRO A 81 -7.58 9.42 6.67
C PRO A 81 -6.49 10.42 7.00
N THR A 82 -5.63 10.74 6.04
CA THR A 82 -4.49 11.61 6.28
C THR A 82 -4.43 12.73 5.26
N ASP A 83 -4.45 13.98 5.70
CA ASP A 83 -4.18 15.13 4.86
C ASP A 83 -2.77 15.67 5.16
N LEU A 84 -1.83 15.42 4.26
CA LEU A 84 -0.45 15.87 4.38
C LEU A 84 -0.26 17.39 4.24
N SER A 85 -1.31 18.14 3.91
CA SER A 85 -1.28 19.60 3.95
C SER A 85 -1.52 20.15 5.35
N GLN A 86 -2.26 19.39 6.18
CA GLN A 86 -2.63 19.78 7.56
C GLN A 86 -1.68 19.14 8.59
N PHE A 87 -1.34 17.87 8.39
CA PHE A 87 -0.57 17.09 9.38
C PHE A 87 0.91 16.99 9.01
N ARG A 88 1.76 17.16 10.02
CA ARG A 88 3.22 17.10 9.92
C ARG A 88 3.79 16.15 10.96
N ARG A 89 4.99 15.66 10.75
CA ARG A 89 5.73 14.91 11.76
C ARG A 89 5.98 15.79 13.00
N LYS A 90 5.99 15.18 14.19
CA LYS A 90 6.31 15.91 15.44
C LYS A 90 7.65 16.62 15.35
N SER A 91 8.66 16.02 14.73
CA SER A 91 10.01 16.58 14.52
C SER A 91 10.04 17.81 13.60
N GLU A 92 9.05 17.97 12.72
CA GLU A 92 8.97 19.05 11.73
C GLU A 92 7.91 20.10 12.10
N CYS A 93 7.26 19.91 13.25
CA CYS A 93 6.16 20.77 13.68
C CYS A 93 6.67 22.00 14.43
N GLU A 94 6.07 23.14 14.15
CA GLU A 94 6.37 24.44 14.78
C GLU A 94 6.20 24.43 16.31
N CYS A 95 5.43 23.47 16.85
CA CYS A 95 5.28 23.29 18.29
C CYS A 95 6.48 22.64 18.98
N GLY A 96 7.56 22.34 18.25
CA GLY A 96 8.76 21.70 18.81
C GLY A 96 8.52 20.26 19.31
N GLY A 97 7.47 19.59 18.81
CA GLY A 97 7.14 18.21 19.23
C GLY A 97 6.27 18.10 20.49
N ALA A 98 5.84 19.22 21.07
CA ALA A 98 5.01 19.24 22.28
C ALA A 98 3.62 18.60 22.08
N GLY A 99 3.18 18.46 20.85
CA GLY A 99 1.87 17.92 20.50
C GLY A 99 0.83 19.04 20.29
N CYS A 100 0.41 19.23 19.06
CA CYS A 100 -0.64 20.18 18.70
C CYS A 100 -1.55 19.59 17.61
N VAL A 101 -2.61 20.26 17.26
CA VAL A 101 -3.60 19.84 16.26
C VAL A 101 -3.02 19.56 14.86
N HIS A 102 -1.80 20.01 14.58
CA HIS A 102 -1.10 19.76 13.31
C HIS A 102 -0.15 18.56 13.34
N CYS A 103 0.13 17.98 14.50
CA CYS A 103 1.07 16.86 14.60
C CYS A 103 0.55 15.66 15.40
N GLN A 104 -0.61 15.77 16.02
CA GLN A 104 -1.27 14.66 16.69
C GLN A 104 -2.79 14.76 16.63
N VAL A 105 -3.44 13.61 16.67
CA VAL A 105 -4.90 13.47 16.74
C VAL A 105 -5.23 12.49 17.85
N MET A 106 -6.23 12.84 18.68
CA MET A 106 -6.67 11.99 19.76
C MET A 106 -7.92 11.20 19.37
N PHE A 107 -7.95 9.95 19.80
CA PHE A 107 -9.09 9.05 19.67
C PHE A 107 -9.48 8.49 21.03
N SER A 108 -10.70 7.99 21.13
CA SER A 108 -11.17 7.25 22.30
C SER A 108 -12.01 6.06 21.89
N VAL A 109 -12.05 5.05 22.74
CA VAL A 109 -13.00 3.95 22.69
C VAL A 109 -13.58 3.72 24.08
N ASP A 110 -14.89 3.61 24.17
CA ASP A 110 -15.63 3.23 25.40
C ASP A 110 -16.69 2.18 25.03
N LYS A 111 -16.43 0.93 25.38
CA LYS A 111 -17.35 -0.19 25.13
C LYS A 111 -17.43 -1.13 26.31
N LYS A 112 -18.65 -1.53 26.63
CA LYS A 112 -19.00 -2.48 27.68
C LYS A 112 -19.58 -3.76 27.06
N GLY A 113 -19.08 -4.90 27.51
CA GLY A 113 -19.52 -6.20 27.04
C GLY A 113 -20.90 -6.65 27.59
N PRO A 114 -21.47 -7.72 27.01
CA PRO A 114 -20.85 -8.61 26.03
C PRO A 114 -21.03 -8.05 24.59
N CYS A 115 -19.94 -7.80 23.89
CA CYS A 115 -19.96 -7.33 22.50
C CYS A 115 -18.61 -7.56 21.80
N THR A 116 -18.55 -7.35 20.49
CA THR A 116 -17.29 -7.19 19.76
C THR A 116 -17.05 -5.69 19.56
N VAL A 117 -15.86 -5.24 19.90
CA VAL A 117 -15.39 -3.89 19.59
C VAL A 117 -14.88 -3.88 18.16
N TYR A 118 -15.36 -2.94 17.38
CA TYR A 118 -14.98 -2.74 15.98
C TYR A 118 -14.26 -1.39 15.81
N ALA A 119 -13.61 -1.21 14.69
CA ALA A 119 -12.92 0.04 14.35
C ALA A 119 -13.85 1.27 14.38
N LYS A 120 -15.13 1.14 14.04
CA LYS A 120 -16.15 2.20 14.15
C LYS A 120 -16.41 2.68 15.58
N ASP A 121 -16.04 1.89 16.57
CA ASP A 121 -16.18 2.25 17.98
C ASP A 121 -15.00 3.12 18.46
N VAL A 122 -13.94 3.23 17.65
CA VAL A 122 -12.81 4.13 17.87
C VAL A 122 -13.15 5.49 17.25
N VAL A 123 -13.39 6.47 18.11
CA VAL A 123 -13.93 7.78 17.71
C VAL A 123 -12.86 8.86 17.85
N PRO A 124 -12.65 9.70 16.82
CA PRO A 124 -11.75 10.86 16.96
C PRO A 124 -12.32 11.89 17.92
N LEU A 125 -11.46 12.42 18.79
CA LEU A 125 -11.81 13.51 19.70
C LEU A 125 -11.59 14.85 19.00
N GLY A 126 -12.57 15.31 18.22
CA GLY A 126 -12.51 16.55 17.47
C GLY A 126 -13.09 16.40 16.06
N ASP A 127 -12.22 16.38 15.05
CA ASP A 127 -12.68 16.32 13.65
C ASP A 127 -13.19 14.93 13.27
N SER A 128 -14.49 14.82 13.02
CA SER A 128 -15.15 13.56 12.62
C SER A 128 -14.72 13.06 11.24
N SER A 129 -14.10 13.90 10.41
CA SER A 129 -13.58 13.48 9.10
C SER A 129 -12.40 12.49 9.22
N LEU A 130 -11.78 12.42 10.40
CA LEU A 130 -10.69 11.51 10.74
C LEU A 130 -11.17 10.13 11.25
N ALA A 131 -12.46 9.84 11.13
CA ALA A 131 -13.00 8.52 11.48
C ALA A 131 -12.28 7.40 10.71
N ILE A 132 -12.11 6.25 11.36
CA ILE A 132 -11.42 5.10 10.78
C ILE A 132 -12.11 4.64 9.47
N LEU A 133 -11.31 4.43 8.43
CA LEU A 133 -11.81 4.13 7.07
C LEU A 133 -12.50 2.76 6.94
N GLU A 134 -12.06 1.78 7.73
CA GLU A 134 -12.58 0.42 7.70
C GLU A 134 -13.38 0.13 8.97
N PRO A 135 -14.69 0.48 9.02
CA PRO A 135 -15.49 0.49 10.24
C PRO A 135 -15.72 -0.89 10.84
N ASP A 136 -15.70 -1.93 10.05
CA ASP A 136 -16.06 -3.30 10.45
C ASP A 136 -14.86 -4.19 10.81
N VAL A 137 -13.66 -3.62 10.93
CA VAL A 137 -12.49 -4.35 11.42
C VAL A 137 -12.67 -4.69 12.90
N PRO A 138 -12.67 -5.98 13.30
CA PRO A 138 -12.84 -6.38 14.68
C PRO A 138 -11.53 -6.16 15.46
N ILE A 139 -11.63 -5.49 16.60
CA ILE A 139 -10.49 -5.22 17.50
C ILE A 139 -10.38 -6.30 18.56
N VAL A 140 -11.41 -6.42 19.41
CA VAL A 140 -11.45 -7.40 20.50
C VAL A 140 -12.89 -7.77 20.85
N ARG A 141 -13.08 -8.99 21.37
CA ARG A 141 -14.37 -9.43 21.91
C ARG A 141 -14.36 -9.28 23.42
N LEU A 142 -15.40 -8.62 23.96
CA LEU A 142 -15.60 -8.41 25.38
C LEU A 142 -16.63 -9.40 25.93
N GLY A 143 -16.37 -9.98 27.08
CA GLY A 143 -17.31 -10.79 27.85
C GLY A 143 -18.30 -9.95 28.65
N ALA A 144 -19.21 -10.60 29.39
CA ALA A 144 -20.36 -9.95 30.08
C ALA A 144 -19.96 -8.93 31.17
N ARG A 145 -18.77 -9.04 31.72
CA ARG A 145 -18.25 -8.12 32.77
C ARG A 145 -16.99 -7.39 32.33
N GLN A 146 -16.64 -7.45 31.06
CA GLN A 146 -15.48 -6.79 30.53
C GLN A 146 -15.84 -5.46 29.88
N ALA A 147 -14.95 -4.50 29.96
CA ALA A 147 -15.06 -3.23 29.24
C ALA A 147 -13.70 -2.85 28.64
N LEU A 148 -13.74 -2.07 27.58
CA LEU A 148 -12.58 -1.42 26.98
C LEU A 148 -12.81 0.08 27.02
N LEU A 149 -12.02 0.77 27.84
CA LEU A 149 -11.92 2.22 27.86
C LEU A 149 -10.46 2.59 27.60
N ALA A 150 -10.19 3.25 26.49
CA ALA A 150 -8.84 3.68 26.14
C ALA A 150 -8.85 5.02 25.42
N TYR A 151 -7.79 5.79 25.64
CA TYR A 151 -7.45 6.99 24.89
C TYR A 151 -6.23 6.70 24.03
N MET A 152 -6.23 7.25 22.83
CA MET A 152 -5.20 6.97 21.84
C MET A 152 -4.70 8.26 21.22
N THR A 153 -3.40 8.31 20.98
CA THR A 153 -2.77 9.41 20.25
C THR A 153 -2.22 8.90 18.92
N ALA A 154 -2.72 9.43 17.83
CA ALA A 154 -2.19 9.18 16.49
C ALA A 154 -1.23 10.29 16.08
N VAL A 155 -0.12 9.90 15.44
CA VAL A 155 0.91 10.81 14.94
C VAL A 155 1.31 10.44 13.51
N VAL A 156 1.93 11.39 12.80
CA VAL A 156 2.48 11.16 11.46
C VAL A 156 3.83 10.47 11.56
N GLY A 157 3.96 9.33 10.91
CA GLY A 157 5.19 8.57 10.77
C GLY A 157 5.34 7.96 9.38
N THR A 158 6.38 7.18 9.15
CA THR A 158 6.64 6.45 7.90
C THR A 158 6.88 4.98 8.18
N ALA A 159 6.77 4.15 7.14
CA ALA A 159 7.03 2.71 7.27
C ALA A 159 8.49 2.37 7.63
N ARG A 160 9.42 3.34 7.57
CA ARG A 160 10.78 3.17 8.11
C ARG A 160 10.78 3.07 9.64
N ASP A 161 9.85 3.80 10.28
CA ASP A 161 9.75 3.82 11.73
C ASP A 161 9.03 2.55 12.22
N HIS A 162 7.89 2.21 11.60
CA HIS A 162 7.14 0.97 11.87
C HIS A 162 6.16 0.69 10.73
N ALA A 163 5.90 -0.59 10.44
CA ALA A 163 5.01 -1.04 9.35
C ALA A 163 3.56 -0.50 9.46
N LYS A 164 3.09 -0.08 10.63
CA LYS A 164 1.77 0.54 10.81
C LYS A 164 1.58 1.82 10.00
N TRP A 165 2.67 2.53 9.66
CA TRP A 165 2.66 3.71 8.81
C TRP A 165 2.85 3.41 7.32
N GLN A 166 2.82 2.14 6.91
CA GLN A 166 2.91 1.79 5.51
C GLN A 166 1.60 2.16 4.80
N VAL A 167 1.72 3.06 3.80
CA VAL A 167 0.58 3.51 2.98
C VAL A 167 0.37 2.58 1.80
N ALA A 168 1.43 2.35 1.02
CA ALA A 168 1.35 1.60 -0.22
C ALA A 168 1.77 0.14 -0.02
N HIS A 169 1.00 -0.76 -0.62
CA HIS A 169 1.24 -2.21 -0.58
C HIS A 169 0.97 -2.84 -1.95
N GLY A 170 1.31 -4.14 -2.10
CA GLY A 170 1.13 -4.84 -3.36
C GLY A 170 1.88 -4.20 -4.54
N ILE A 171 3.03 -3.55 -4.28
CA ILE A 171 3.74 -2.80 -5.31
C ILE A 171 4.50 -3.75 -6.22
N GLY A 172 3.96 -3.95 -7.42
CA GLY A 172 4.60 -4.67 -8.52
C GLY A 172 5.32 -3.73 -9.47
N MET A 173 6.57 -4.07 -9.81
CA MET A 173 7.33 -3.45 -10.87
C MET A 173 7.83 -4.55 -11.81
N TYR A 174 7.53 -4.45 -13.09
CA TYR A 174 8.02 -5.40 -14.09
C TYR A 174 8.28 -4.69 -15.42
N PRO A 175 9.30 -5.15 -16.19
CA PRO A 175 9.59 -4.56 -17.48
C PRO A 175 8.47 -4.83 -18.48
N ARG A 176 8.35 -4.00 -19.50
CA ARG A 176 7.43 -4.24 -20.62
C ARG A 176 7.85 -5.49 -21.35
N PRO A 177 6.97 -6.47 -21.56
CA PRO A 177 7.26 -7.66 -22.34
C PRO A 177 7.24 -7.35 -23.84
N HIS A 178 8.15 -7.99 -24.57
CA HIS A 178 8.13 -8.04 -26.03
C HIS A 178 8.12 -9.50 -26.50
N VAL A 179 7.08 -9.87 -27.21
CA VAL A 179 6.90 -11.22 -27.74
C VAL A 179 7.16 -11.20 -29.25
N LYS A 180 8.37 -11.60 -29.65
CA LYS A 180 8.76 -11.66 -31.05
C LYS A 180 8.44 -13.04 -31.64
N ILE A 181 7.68 -13.06 -32.72
CA ILE A 181 7.31 -14.27 -33.43
C ILE A 181 7.95 -14.21 -34.83
N ALA A 182 8.81 -15.17 -35.12
CA ALA A 182 9.43 -15.35 -36.42
C ALA A 182 9.36 -16.82 -36.79
N LYS A 183 8.44 -17.19 -37.71
CA LYS A 183 8.29 -18.58 -38.17
C LYS A 183 9.60 -19.04 -38.78
N LYS A 184 10.24 -20.03 -38.17
CA LYS A 184 11.47 -20.66 -38.67
C LYS A 184 11.16 -21.85 -39.54
N GLU A 185 12.13 -22.23 -40.41
CA GLU A 185 12.05 -23.42 -41.20
C GLU A 185 11.86 -24.67 -40.35
N GLY A 186 11.01 -25.58 -40.75
CA GLY A 186 10.65 -26.77 -39.99
C GLY A 186 9.52 -26.60 -38.96
N CYS A 187 9.10 -25.36 -38.68
CA CYS A 187 7.99 -25.13 -37.77
C CYS A 187 6.64 -25.44 -38.41
N THR A 188 5.99 -26.50 -37.92
CA THR A 188 4.68 -26.97 -38.41
C THR A 188 3.54 -26.23 -37.73
N ASP A 189 2.37 -26.23 -38.37
CA ASP A 189 1.13 -25.67 -37.76
C ASP A 189 0.77 -26.39 -36.45
N ALA A 190 1.08 -27.69 -36.32
CA ALA A 190 0.89 -28.42 -35.07
C ALA A 190 1.80 -27.91 -33.94
N CYS A 191 3.05 -27.55 -34.27
CA CYS A 191 3.97 -26.91 -33.32
C CYS A 191 3.44 -25.55 -32.87
N LEU A 192 3.01 -24.68 -33.80
CA LEU A 192 2.46 -23.35 -33.47
C LEU A 192 1.17 -23.41 -32.62
N LYS A 193 0.31 -24.41 -32.89
CA LYS A 193 -0.89 -24.64 -32.04
C LYS A 193 -0.53 -25.03 -30.61
N ARG A 194 0.44 -25.94 -30.43
CA ARG A 194 0.93 -26.31 -29.11
C ARG A 194 1.54 -25.11 -28.38
N THR A 195 2.32 -24.29 -29.09
CA THR A 195 2.91 -23.06 -28.56
C THR A 195 1.83 -22.07 -28.11
N ALA A 196 0.77 -21.86 -28.89
CA ALA A 196 -0.35 -21.01 -28.49
C ALA A 196 -1.07 -21.55 -27.25
N ALA A 197 -1.32 -22.86 -27.22
CA ALA A 197 -2.00 -23.51 -26.09
C ALA A 197 -1.18 -23.52 -24.79
N SER A 198 0.16 -23.41 -24.87
CA SER A 198 1.04 -23.40 -23.70
C SER A 198 0.99 -22.08 -22.90
N CYS A 199 0.40 -21.02 -23.46
CA CYS A 199 0.33 -19.72 -22.78
C CYS A 199 -0.72 -19.72 -21.66
N PRO A 200 -0.33 -19.62 -20.38
CA PRO A 200 -1.27 -19.67 -19.25
C PRO A 200 -2.22 -18.47 -19.22
N VAL A 201 -1.77 -17.30 -19.69
CA VAL A 201 -2.55 -16.05 -19.79
C VAL A 201 -3.27 -15.89 -21.11
N LYS A 202 -3.14 -16.87 -22.05
CA LYS A 202 -3.86 -16.95 -23.33
C LYS A 202 -3.73 -15.72 -24.21
N ILE A 203 -2.55 -15.12 -24.26
CA ILE A 203 -2.24 -13.98 -25.15
C ILE A 203 -1.74 -14.40 -26.53
N LEU A 204 -1.60 -15.70 -26.77
CA LEU A 204 -1.17 -16.22 -28.07
C LEU A 204 -2.36 -16.89 -28.77
N GLU A 205 -2.57 -16.52 -30.02
CA GLU A 205 -3.62 -17.07 -30.86
C GLU A 205 -3.02 -17.63 -32.14
N PHE A 206 -3.48 -18.83 -32.55
CA PHE A 206 -3.13 -19.45 -33.80
C PHE A 206 -4.34 -19.43 -34.72
N ALA A 207 -4.27 -18.66 -35.80
CA ALA A 207 -5.30 -18.56 -36.83
C ALA A 207 -4.68 -18.45 -38.23
N GLY A 208 -5.28 -19.11 -39.22
CA GLY A 208 -4.86 -19.00 -40.62
C GLY A 208 -3.40 -19.38 -40.90
N GLY A 209 -2.83 -20.35 -40.14
CA GLY A 209 -1.42 -20.79 -40.31
C GLY A 209 -0.39 -19.85 -39.68
N LYS A 210 -0.84 -18.84 -38.92
CA LYS A 210 0.01 -17.86 -38.21
C LYS A 210 -0.24 -17.83 -36.71
N LEU A 211 0.83 -17.66 -35.95
CA LEU A 211 0.78 -17.35 -34.54
C LEU A 211 0.80 -15.83 -34.36
N SER A 212 -0.07 -15.29 -33.55
CA SER A 212 -0.17 -13.86 -33.24
C SER A 212 -0.26 -13.62 -31.71
N VAL A 213 0.10 -12.40 -31.30
CA VAL A 213 -0.06 -11.94 -29.92
C VAL A 213 -1.27 -11.04 -29.86
N THR A 214 -2.21 -11.31 -28.95
CA THR A 214 -3.44 -10.53 -28.78
C THR A 214 -3.29 -9.39 -27.79
N ASP A 215 -2.51 -9.59 -26.72
CA ASP A 215 -2.35 -8.62 -25.63
C ASP A 215 -0.95 -8.78 -25.00
N GLU A 216 0.05 -8.17 -25.62
CA GLU A 216 1.45 -8.29 -25.21
C GLU A 216 1.70 -7.84 -23.76
N PRO A 217 1.12 -6.73 -23.24
CA PRO A 217 1.29 -6.27 -21.86
C PRO A 217 0.89 -7.29 -20.78
N LYS A 218 0.01 -8.24 -21.11
CA LYS A 218 -0.38 -9.31 -20.17
C LYS A 218 0.62 -10.46 -20.07
N CYS A 219 1.71 -10.44 -20.81
CA CYS A 219 2.74 -11.48 -20.72
C CYS A 219 3.41 -11.47 -19.34
N ILE A 220 3.45 -12.63 -18.69
CA ILE A 220 4.04 -12.80 -17.34
C ILE A 220 5.47 -13.35 -17.35
N PHE A 221 6.15 -13.33 -18.49
CA PHE A 221 7.52 -13.84 -18.65
C PHE A 221 7.72 -15.30 -18.24
N CYS A 222 6.70 -16.15 -18.24
CA CYS A 222 6.81 -17.55 -17.85
C CYS A 222 7.65 -18.41 -18.81
N LYS A 223 7.87 -17.91 -20.05
CA LYS A 223 8.63 -18.55 -21.14
C LYS A 223 8.14 -19.93 -21.60
N ALA A 224 7.01 -20.41 -21.10
CA ALA A 224 6.44 -21.71 -21.49
C ALA A 224 6.25 -21.83 -23.03
N CYS A 225 5.94 -20.72 -23.71
CA CYS A 225 5.84 -20.68 -25.17
C CYS A 225 7.20 -20.86 -25.87
N GLU A 226 8.30 -20.40 -25.27
CA GLU A 226 9.65 -20.62 -25.81
C GLU A 226 10.07 -22.09 -25.63
N GLU A 227 9.80 -22.68 -24.46
CA GLU A 227 10.15 -24.06 -24.14
C GLU A 227 9.41 -25.08 -25.01
N VAL A 228 8.13 -24.85 -25.30
CA VAL A 228 7.31 -25.73 -26.15
C VAL A 228 7.65 -25.59 -27.62
N CYS A 229 8.21 -24.44 -28.04
CA CYS A 229 8.55 -24.18 -29.45
C CYS A 229 9.94 -24.77 -29.81
N GLU A 230 9.98 -26.03 -30.23
CA GLU A 230 11.20 -26.77 -30.60
C GLU A 230 12.11 -26.04 -31.59
N HIS A 231 11.55 -25.20 -32.46
CA HIS A 231 12.27 -24.46 -33.50
C HIS A 231 12.65 -23.01 -33.08
N GLY A 232 12.27 -22.58 -31.89
CA GLY A 232 12.55 -21.23 -31.39
C GLY A 232 11.92 -20.12 -32.25
N SER A 233 10.70 -20.36 -32.76
CA SER A 233 9.93 -19.38 -33.57
C SER A 233 9.30 -18.27 -32.74
N ILE A 234 9.33 -18.38 -31.43
CA ILE A 234 8.86 -17.35 -30.50
C ILE A 234 9.95 -17.02 -29.48
N LYS A 235 10.10 -15.74 -29.16
CA LYS A 235 11.04 -15.25 -28.15
C LYS A 235 10.39 -14.15 -27.33
N VAL A 236 10.51 -14.26 -26.00
CA VAL A 236 10.02 -13.26 -25.04
C VAL A 236 11.22 -12.52 -24.45
N THR A 237 11.27 -11.22 -24.65
CA THR A 237 12.31 -10.34 -24.11
C THR A 237 11.67 -9.27 -23.22
N ALA A 238 12.45 -8.80 -22.24
CA ALA A 238 12.09 -7.68 -21.40
C ALA A 238 12.61 -6.39 -22.04
N ASP A 239 11.87 -5.31 -21.90
CA ASP A 239 12.38 -3.98 -22.19
C ASP A 239 13.33 -3.52 -21.07
N GLU A 240 14.34 -2.72 -21.40
CA GLU A 240 15.34 -2.22 -20.45
C GLU A 240 14.98 -0.84 -19.90
N GLU A 241 14.09 -0.09 -20.57
CA GLU A 241 13.73 1.29 -20.24
C GLU A 241 12.22 1.51 -20.08
N ASP A 242 11.40 0.48 -20.37
CA ASP A 242 9.95 0.58 -20.23
C ASP A 242 9.44 -0.39 -19.17
N PHE A 243 8.67 0.13 -18.22
CA PHE A 243 8.21 -0.61 -17.05
C PHE A 243 6.74 -0.37 -16.75
N PHE A 244 6.10 -1.39 -16.21
CA PHE A 244 4.83 -1.27 -15.51
C PHE A 244 5.06 -1.13 -14.01
N LEU A 245 4.36 -0.18 -13.39
CA LEU A 245 4.31 0.01 -11.95
C LEU A 245 2.87 -0.02 -11.48
N ARG A 246 2.55 -0.98 -10.63
CA ARG A 246 1.22 -1.11 -10.01
C ARG A 246 1.35 -1.11 -8.50
N PHE A 247 0.44 -0.44 -7.81
CA PHE A 247 0.34 -0.51 -6.36
C PHE A 247 -1.08 -0.18 -5.86
N GLU A 248 -1.30 -0.49 -4.59
CA GLU A 248 -2.52 -0.19 -3.86
C GLU A 248 -2.18 0.59 -2.59
N THR A 249 -3.13 1.36 -2.06
CA THR A 249 -3.00 2.04 -0.77
C THR A 249 -4.02 1.49 0.23
N ASP A 250 -3.73 1.63 1.51
CA ASP A 250 -4.66 1.27 2.60
C ASP A 250 -5.86 2.23 2.70
N GLY A 251 -5.87 3.30 1.90
CA GLY A 251 -6.92 4.31 1.85
C GLY A 251 -6.62 5.55 2.69
N SER A 252 -5.62 5.53 3.57
CA SER A 252 -5.20 6.72 4.34
C SER A 252 -4.83 7.89 3.44
N LEU A 253 -4.23 7.58 2.29
CA LEU A 253 -3.99 8.47 1.16
C LEU A 253 -4.53 7.83 -0.11
N THR A 254 -4.94 8.65 -1.07
CA THR A 254 -5.24 8.15 -2.42
C THR A 254 -3.95 7.72 -3.13
N ALA A 255 -4.06 6.81 -4.09
CA ALA A 255 -2.93 6.36 -4.89
C ALA A 255 -2.23 7.54 -5.61
N ARG A 256 -2.99 8.55 -6.03
CA ARG A 256 -2.47 9.79 -6.64
C ARG A 256 -1.62 10.60 -5.65
N GLU A 257 -2.11 10.77 -4.43
CA GLU A 257 -1.40 11.53 -3.39
C GLU A 257 -0.12 10.82 -2.96
N ALA A 258 -0.19 9.51 -2.74
CA ALA A 258 0.97 8.70 -2.41
C ALA A 258 2.06 8.78 -3.50
N LEU A 259 1.70 8.65 -4.78
CA LEU A 259 2.64 8.78 -5.89
C LEU A 259 3.22 10.19 -6.00
N ARG A 260 2.37 11.21 -5.87
CA ARG A 260 2.81 12.62 -5.91
C ARG A 260 3.80 12.91 -4.79
N TYR A 261 3.52 12.42 -3.58
CA TYR A 261 4.45 12.57 -2.45
C TYR A 261 5.78 11.88 -2.75
N ALA A 262 5.76 10.61 -3.17
CA ALA A 262 6.95 9.84 -3.46
C ALA A 262 7.87 10.52 -4.50
N LEU A 263 7.28 11.05 -5.58
CA LEU A 263 8.03 11.78 -6.61
C LEU A 263 8.61 13.11 -6.09
N LYS A 264 7.83 13.84 -5.28
CA LYS A 264 8.28 15.10 -4.67
C LYS A 264 9.43 14.86 -3.67
N ASP A 265 9.34 13.82 -2.88
CA ASP A 265 10.37 13.45 -1.90
C ASP A 265 11.66 13.02 -2.58
N LEU A 266 11.59 12.19 -3.63
CA LEU A 266 12.76 11.83 -4.44
C LEU A 266 13.42 13.07 -5.05
N LYS A 267 12.62 13.97 -5.64
CA LYS A 267 13.15 15.21 -6.22
C LYS A 267 13.91 16.01 -5.16
N ARG A 268 13.33 16.23 -3.98
CA ARG A 268 13.96 16.94 -2.86
C ARG A 268 15.28 16.29 -2.48
N ARG A 269 15.33 14.97 -2.28
CA ARG A 269 16.56 14.25 -1.90
C ARG A 269 17.67 14.37 -2.93
N PHE A 270 17.35 14.40 -4.22
CA PHE A 270 18.33 14.63 -5.26
C PHE A 270 18.80 16.08 -5.31
N GLU A 271 17.95 17.05 -5.01
CA GLU A 271 18.31 18.46 -4.85
C GLU A 271 19.24 18.65 -3.66
N ASP A 272 18.90 18.10 -2.50
CA ASP A 272 19.74 18.14 -1.28
C ASP A 272 21.13 17.51 -1.55
N LEU A 273 21.18 16.37 -2.24
CA LEU A 273 22.42 15.70 -2.62
C LEU A 273 23.27 16.58 -3.56
N ARG A 274 22.64 17.19 -4.56
CA ARG A 274 23.32 18.09 -5.50
C ARG A 274 23.95 19.28 -4.76
N GLU A 275 23.21 19.89 -3.85
CA GLU A 275 23.71 21.01 -3.04
C GLU A 275 24.88 20.56 -2.14
N ALA A 276 24.75 19.41 -1.48
CA ALA A 276 25.83 18.86 -0.66
C ALA A 276 27.12 18.58 -1.47
N VAL A 277 27.00 18.05 -2.70
CA VAL A 277 28.15 17.81 -3.58
C VAL A 277 28.77 19.11 -4.05
N GLN A 278 27.98 20.15 -4.35
CA GLN A 278 28.49 21.45 -4.72
C GLN A 278 29.23 22.20 -3.58
N ALA A 279 28.92 21.88 -2.34
CA ALA A 279 29.57 22.43 -1.14
C ALA A 279 30.92 21.75 -0.81
N ILE A 280 31.29 20.69 -1.51
CA ILE A 280 32.60 20.02 -1.35
C ILE A 280 33.66 20.93 -1.98
N PRO A 281 34.69 21.34 -1.22
CA PRO A 281 35.72 22.24 -1.70
C PRO A 281 36.61 21.64 -2.80
#